data_20db09b7b7eb7cecfe0c398f71f9757b
#
_entry.id   20db09b7b7eb7cecfe0c398f71f9757b
#
_cell.length_a   1.000
_cell.length_b   1.000
_cell.length_c   1.000
_cell.angle_alpha   90.00
_cell.angle_beta   90.00
_cell.angle_gamma   90.00
#
_symmetry.space_group_name_H-M   'P 1'
#
loop_
_entity.id
_entity.type
_entity.pdbx_description
1 polymer ?
#
loop_
_entity_poly.entity_id
_entity_poly.type
_entity_poly.pdbx_seq_one_letter_code
_entity_poly.pdbx_strand_id
1 'polypeptide(L)'
;KAPEPVDPDKYFRPEEVERLSAVARVVDQRWTKLPALIVLGFHTGVRIGNLKDLRWEDIDFEARTASIAITKNGRPHIAPLTDSCIEELKKLPKADPSSLIFKSYLTEKPFNHRYILNKACSEAGFEGRTFHWLRHGCGSALASAGVSQAQIMQVMAHRTLTASARYMHSNVEDRKSVVERVFQ
;
A
#
# COMPACT_ATOMS: atom_id res chain seq x y z
N LYS A 1 -5.02 25.69 -5.67
CA LYS A 1 -5.37 24.75 -6.75
C LYS A 1 -6.36 23.75 -6.19
N ALA A 2 -7.54 23.61 -6.79
CA ALA A 2 -8.45 22.54 -6.48
C ALA A 2 -7.74 21.18 -6.72
N PRO A 3 -7.97 20.14 -5.88
CA PRO A 3 -7.43 18.84 -6.15
C PRO A 3 -7.96 18.35 -7.50
N GLU A 4 -7.07 17.90 -8.37
CA GLU A 4 -7.48 17.26 -9.63
C GLU A 4 -8.42 16.10 -9.32
N PRO A 5 -9.52 15.95 -10.07
CA PRO A 5 -10.39 14.80 -9.92
C PRO A 5 -9.55 13.54 -10.13
N VAL A 6 -9.61 12.63 -9.18
CA VAL A 6 -8.95 11.32 -9.32
C VAL A 6 -9.66 10.63 -10.47
N ASP A 7 -8.94 10.37 -11.56
CA ASP A 7 -9.41 9.52 -12.64
C ASP A 7 -9.86 8.19 -12.00
N PRO A 8 -11.12 7.80 -12.13
CA PRO A 8 -11.64 6.60 -11.47
C PRO A 8 -10.92 5.31 -11.88
N ASP A 9 -10.14 5.34 -12.96
CA ASP A 9 -9.36 4.21 -13.45
C ASP A 9 -7.88 4.23 -13.01
N LYS A 10 -7.44 5.28 -12.29
CA LYS A 10 -6.05 5.40 -11.82
C LYS A 10 -5.78 4.70 -10.49
N TYR A 11 -6.03 3.40 -10.42
CA TYR A 11 -5.68 2.55 -9.27
C TYR A 11 -5.37 1.12 -9.72
N PHE A 12 -4.74 0.33 -8.85
CA PHE A 12 -4.59 -1.11 -9.05
C PHE A 12 -5.73 -1.85 -8.35
N ARG A 13 -6.30 -2.82 -9.05
CA ARG A 13 -7.24 -3.79 -8.47
C ARG A 13 -6.48 -4.94 -7.79
N PRO A 14 -7.11 -5.68 -6.85
CA PRO A 14 -6.43 -6.80 -6.16
C PRO A 14 -5.76 -7.79 -7.12
N GLU A 15 -6.47 -8.26 -8.14
CA GLU A 15 -5.98 -9.20 -9.15
C GLU A 15 -4.83 -8.63 -10.00
N GLU A 16 -4.82 -7.31 -10.22
CA GLU A 16 -3.73 -6.65 -10.93
C GLU A 16 -2.47 -6.56 -10.06
N VAL A 17 -2.62 -6.42 -8.73
CA VAL A 17 -1.50 -6.43 -7.78
C VAL A 17 -0.86 -7.80 -7.69
N GLU A 18 -1.66 -8.87 -7.65
CA GLU A 18 -1.16 -10.25 -7.71
C GLU A 18 -0.33 -10.48 -8.98
N ARG A 19 -0.87 -10.09 -10.13
CA ARG A 19 -0.16 -10.17 -11.41
C ARG A 19 1.13 -9.35 -11.42
N LEU A 20 1.07 -8.11 -10.95
CA LEU A 20 2.25 -7.23 -10.86
C LEU A 20 3.31 -7.82 -9.92
N SER A 21 2.91 -8.35 -8.78
CA SER A 21 3.83 -8.99 -7.82
C SER A 21 4.49 -10.25 -8.41
N ALA A 22 3.75 -11.06 -9.17
CA ALA A 22 4.29 -12.21 -9.86
C ALA A 22 5.34 -11.80 -10.91
N VAL A 23 5.05 -10.80 -11.73
CA VAL A 23 6.00 -10.25 -12.71
C VAL A 23 7.21 -9.62 -12.02
N ALA A 24 6.98 -8.90 -10.91
CA ALA A 24 8.06 -8.28 -10.14
C ALA A 24 9.09 -9.31 -9.62
N ARG A 25 8.66 -10.53 -9.25
CA ARG A 25 9.58 -11.62 -8.85
C ARG A 25 10.53 -12.03 -9.97
N VAL A 26 10.05 -12.01 -11.22
CA VAL A 26 10.84 -12.39 -12.38
C VAL A 26 11.79 -11.25 -12.78
N VAL A 27 11.30 -10.02 -12.71
CA VAL A 27 12.03 -8.82 -13.17
C VAL A 27 13.08 -8.36 -12.16
N ASP A 28 12.76 -8.44 -10.86
CA ASP A 28 13.63 -7.97 -9.77
C ASP A 28 14.55 -9.09 -9.23
N GLN A 29 15.46 -9.55 -10.06
CA GLN A 29 16.42 -10.61 -9.66
C GLN A 29 17.57 -10.06 -8.81
N ARG A 30 17.83 -8.76 -8.84
CA ARG A 30 18.98 -8.18 -8.18
C ARG A 30 18.65 -7.61 -6.79
N TRP A 31 17.60 -6.84 -6.69
CA TRP A 31 17.17 -6.24 -5.42
C TRP A 31 16.28 -7.20 -4.61
N THR A 32 15.44 -7.95 -5.28
CA THR A 32 14.55 -9.00 -4.76
C THR A 32 13.47 -8.54 -3.77
N LYS A 33 13.31 -7.23 -3.59
CA LYS A 33 12.41 -6.63 -2.60
C LYS A 33 11.16 -5.98 -3.20
N LEU A 34 11.11 -5.89 -4.54
CA LEU A 34 10.00 -5.24 -5.22
C LEU A 34 8.65 -5.92 -4.95
N PRO A 35 8.52 -7.27 -4.94
CA PRO A 35 7.25 -7.92 -4.60
C PRO A 35 6.75 -7.53 -3.22
N ALA A 36 7.61 -7.57 -2.20
CA ALA A 36 7.27 -7.15 -0.84
C ALA A 36 6.84 -5.68 -0.78
N LEU A 37 7.56 -4.79 -1.49
CA LEU A 37 7.22 -3.37 -1.53
C LEU A 37 5.85 -3.13 -2.18
N ILE A 38 5.50 -3.85 -3.26
CA ILE A 38 4.21 -3.78 -3.94
C ILE A 38 3.09 -4.24 -3.00
N VAL A 39 3.23 -5.42 -2.40
CA VAL A 39 2.22 -6.01 -1.52
C VAL A 39 2.00 -5.12 -0.29
N LEU A 40 3.06 -4.66 0.38
CA LEU A 40 2.91 -3.75 1.50
C LEU A 40 2.24 -2.43 1.07
N GLY A 41 2.64 -1.87 -0.07
CA GLY A 41 2.08 -0.63 -0.58
C GLY A 41 0.58 -0.70 -0.84
N PHE A 42 0.11 -1.82 -1.38
CA PHE A 42 -1.30 -2.04 -1.66
C PHE A 42 -2.10 -2.37 -0.39
N HIS A 43 -1.63 -3.32 0.42
CA HIS A 43 -2.41 -3.82 1.56
C HIS A 43 -2.47 -2.83 2.74
N THR A 44 -1.45 -1.99 2.91
CA THR A 44 -1.44 -0.98 3.98
C THR A 44 -1.85 0.41 3.53
N GLY A 45 -1.78 0.68 2.22
CA GLY A 45 -1.97 2.01 1.68
C GLY A 45 -0.96 3.06 2.17
N VAL A 46 0.13 2.66 2.82
CA VAL A 46 1.17 3.56 3.34
C VAL A 46 1.92 4.25 2.18
N ARG A 47 2.29 5.51 2.38
CA ARG A 47 3.05 6.26 1.37
C ARG A 47 4.43 5.65 1.16
N ILE A 48 4.88 5.63 -0.10
CA ILE A 48 6.18 5.04 -0.48
C ILE A 48 7.36 5.58 0.32
N GLY A 49 7.36 6.87 0.66
CA GLY A 49 8.42 7.46 1.50
C GLY A 49 8.51 6.76 2.85
N ASN A 50 7.37 6.59 3.52
CA ASN A 50 7.33 5.95 4.83
C ASN A 50 7.68 4.44 4.74
N LEU A 51 7.24 3.74 3.68
CA LEU A 51 7.65 2.34 3.48
C LEU A 51 9.15 2.19 3.28
N LYS A 52 9.77 3.11 2.57
CA LYS A 52 11.22 3.10 2.33
C LYS A 52 12.05 3.35 3.59
N ASP A 53 11.47 4.02 4.57
CA ASP A 53 12.11 4.33 5.84
C ASP A 53 11.89 3.23 6.90
N LEU A 54 11.08 2.20 6.60
CA LEU A 54 10.82 1.08 7.50
C LEU A 54 12.09 0.28 7.80
N ARG A 55 12.28 -0.02 9.08
CA ARG A 55 13.32 -0.90 9.61
C ARG A 55 12.71 -2.23 10.04
N TRP A 56 13.54 -3.24 10.20
CA TRP A 56 13.08 -4.54 10.69
C TRP A 56 12.51 -4.46 12.11
N GLU A 57 13.04 -3.60 12.96
CA GLU A 57 12.53 -3.35 14.32
C GLU A 57 11.13 -2.71 14.36
N ASP A 58 10.70 -2.10 13.24
CA ASP A 58 9.35 -1.53 13.11
C ASP A 58 8.29 -2.60 12.83
N ILE A 59 8.68 -3.85 12.53
CA ILE A 59 7.77 -4.95 12.18
C ILE A 59 7.57 -5.86 13.40
N ASP A 60 6.34 -5.92 13.87
CA ASP A 60 5.91 -6.94 14.83
C ASP A 60 5.24 -8.09 14.06
N PHE A 61 5.96 -9.21 13.96
CA PHE A 61 5.47 -10.40 13.27
C PHE A 61 4.40 -11.15 14.04
N GLU A 62 4.39 -11.04 15.37
CA GLU A 62 3.40 -11.70 16.24
C GLU A 62 2.09 -10.91 16.22
N ALA A 63 2.15 -9.61 16.48
CA ALA A 63 1.00 -8.71 16.40
C ALA A 63 0.56 -8.42 14.95
N ARG A 64 1.38 -8.77 13.95
CA ARG A 64 1.17 -8.48 12.52
C ARG A 64 0.94 -7.00 12.27
N THR A 65 1.87 -6.18 12.73
CA THR A 65 1.80 -4.73 12.55
C THR A 65 3.14 -4.14 12.11
N ALA A 66 3.07 -2.97 11.47
CA ALA A 66 4.21 -2.14 11.18
C ALA A 66 4.05 -0.76 11.84
N SER A 67 5.06 -0.32 12.57
CA SER A 67 5.13 1.01 13.18
C SER A 67 5.68 2.01 12.18
N ILE A 68 4.82 2.87 11.64
CA ILE A 68 5.18 3.87 10.63
C ILE A 68 5.43 5.21 11.31
N ALA A 69 6.65 5.69 11.29
CA ALA A 69 6.97 7.02 11.79
C ALA A 69 6.27 8.11 10.96
N ILE A 70 5.34 8.85 11.55
CA ILE A 70 4.67 9.98 10.89
C ILE A 70 5.28 11.27 11.43
N THR A 71 6.18 11.85 10.69
CA THR A 71 7.07 12.95 11.07
C THR A 71 6.38 14.26 11.49
N LYS A 72 5.09 14.46 11.28
CA LYS A 72 4.43 15.74 11.55
C LYS A 72 3.59 15.83 12.83
N ASN A 73 3.24 14.71 13.48
CA ASN A 73 2.36 14.73 14.66
C ASN A 73 2.92 13.95 15.88
N GLY A 74 4.17 13.50 15.81
CA GLY A 74 4.88 12.86 16.95
C GLY A 74 4.36 11.48 17.38
N ARG A 75 3.31 10.95 16.74
CA ARG A 75 2.79 9.60 17.02
C ARG A 75 2.97 8.71 15.80
N PRO A 76 3.50 7.49 15.97
CA PRO A 76 3.57 6.52 14.89
C PRO A 76 2.17 6.08 14.48
N HIS A 77 2.01 5.80 13.18
CA HIS A 77 0.85 5.11 12.65
C HIS A 77 1.11 3.60 12.68
N ILE A 78 0.25 2.84 13.35
CA ILE A 78 0.33 1.39 13.37
C ILE A 78 -0.48 0.85 12.19
N ALA A 79 0.22 0.33 11.19
CA ALA A 79 -0.39 -0.29 10.01
C ALA A 79 -0.56 -1.79 10.23
N PRO A 80 -1.78 -2.35 10.08
CA PRO A 80 -1.99 -3.79 10.14
C PRO A 80 -1.35 -4.45 8.91
N LEU A 81 -0.75 -5.62 9.10
CA LEU A 81 -0.14 -6.44 8.05
C LEU A 81 -0.99 -7.68 7.80
N THR A 82 -1.39 -7.89 6.55
CA THR A 82 -2.07 -9.11 6.12
C THR A 82 -1.09 -10.30 6.07
N ASP A 83 -1.62 -11.52 5.97
CA ASP A 83 -0.79 -12.72 5.81
C ASP A 83 0.14 -12.59 4.60
N SER A 84 -0.36 -12.06 3.48
CA SER A 84 0.47 -11.80 2.29
C SER A 84 1.63 -10.85 2.57
N CYS A 85 1.43 -9.80 3.38
CA CYS A 85 2.52 -8.90 3.78
C CYS A 85 3.58 -9.65 4.60
N ILE A 86 3.15 -10.45 5.56
CA ILE A 86 4.04 -11.25 6.43
C ILE A 86 4.83 -12.26 5.61
N GLU A 87 4.17 -12.97 4.69
CA GLU A 87 4.82 -13.92 3.80
C GLU A 87 5.89 -13.27 2.93
N GLU A 88 5.60 -12.12 2.34
CA GLU A 88 6.58 -11.40 1.53
C GLU A 88 7.77 -10.91 2.35
N LEU A 89 7.53 -10.39 3.57
CA LEU A 89 8.60 -9.98 4.47
C LEU A 89 9.49 -11.16 4.89
N LYS A 90 8.90 -12.33 5.16
CA LYS A 90 9.65 -13.54 5.53
C LYS A 90 10.55 -14.09 4.40
N LYS A 91 10.24 -13.78 3.14
CA LYS A 91 11.08 -14.16 1.98
C LYS A 91 12.33 -13.31 1.86
N LEU A 92 12.37 -12.14 2.52
CA LEU A 92 13.51 -11.25 2.45
C LEU A 92 14.68 -11.75 3.32
N PRO A 93 15.93 -11.45 2.94
CA PRO A 93 17.09 -11.81 3.75
C PRO A 93 16.98 -11.24 5.16
N LYS A 94 17.32 -12.06 6.16
CA LYS A 94 17.44 -11.59 7.54
C LYS A 94 18.53 -10.51 7.63
N ALA A 95 18.25 -9.46 8.40
CA ALA A 95 19.17 -8.35 8.63
C ALA A 95 19.02 -7.85 10.07
N ASP A 96 19.92 -6.96 10.48
CA ASP A 96 19.86 -6.36 11.80
C ASP A 96 18.53 -5.59 12.00
N PRO A 97 17.97 -5.60 13.21
CA PRO A 97 16.71 -4.91 13.53
C PRO A 97 16.72 -3.43 13.08
N SER A 98 17.83 -2.75 13.25
CA SER A 98 17.99 -1.34 12.86
C SER A 98 18.18 -1.08 11.37
N SER A 99 18.34 -2.14 10.56
CA SER A 99 18.52 -2.02 9.11
C SER A 99 17.21 -1.70 8.41
N LEU A 100 17.29 -0.83 7.38
CA LEU A 100 16.15 -0.59 6.48
C LEU A 100 15.77 -1.88 5.74
N ILE A 101 14.47 -2.18 5.69
CA ILE A 101 13.93 -3.33 4.92
C ILE A 101 14.21 -3.12 3.43
N PHE A 102 13.91 -1.92 2.93
CA PHE A 102 14.01 -1.58 1.50
C PHE A 102 15.28 -0.78 1.17
N LYS A 103 16.41 -1.12 1.83
CA LYS A 103 17.70 -0.51 1.51
C LYS A 103 18.23 -0.94 0.15
N SER A 104 19.10 -0.10 -0.40
CA SER A 104 19.89 -0.43 -1.58
C SER A 104 20.81 -1.64 -1.30
N TYR A 105 21.12 -2.41 -2.35
CA TYR A 105 22.15 -3.46 -2.25
C TYR A 105 23.59 -2.90 -2.28
N LEU A 106 23.74 -1.61 -2.59
CA LEU A 106 25.05 -0.95 -2.64
C LEU A 106 25.31 -0.01 -1.45
N THR A 107 24.27 0.45 -0.79
CA THR A 107 24.35 1.46 0.26
C THR A 107 23.31 1.20 1.35
N GLU A 108 23.51 1.81 2.53
CA GLU A 108 22.51 1.78 3.61
C GLU A 108 21.31 2.70 3.35
N LYS A 109 21.29 3.44 2.23
CA LYS A 109 20.18 4.32 1.86
C LYS A 109 19.02 3.54 1.24
N PRO A 110 17.79 4.07 1.27
CA PRO A 110 16.65 3.47 0.58
C PRO A 110 16.91 3.28 -0.92
N PHE A 111 16.47 2.16 -1.46
CA PHE A 111 16.63 1.86 -2.87
C PHE A 111 15.74 2.73 -3.76
N ASN A 112 16.24 3.13 -4.93
CA ASN A 112 15.42 3.79 -5.94
C ASN A 112 14.63 2.73 -6.74
N HIS A 113 13.42 2.45 -6.31
CA HIS A 113 12.55 1.43 -6.87
C HIS A 113 11.93 1.80 -8.23
N ARG A 114 12.00 3.07 -8.66
CA ARG A 114 11.24 3.57 -9.82
C ARG A 114 11.54 2.81 -11.09
N TYR A 115 12.81 2.61 -11.40
CA TYR A 115 13.22 1.91 -12.61
C TYR A 115 12.67 0.47 -12.67
N ILE A 116 12.88 -0.29 -11.60
CA ILE A 116 12.47 -1.70 -11.55
C ILE A 116 10.94 -1.84 -11.49
N LEU A 117 10.25 -0.93 -10.80
CA LEU A 117 8.79 -0.88 -10.79
C LEU A 117 8.23 -0.57 -12.18
N ASN A 118 8.78 0.43 -12.88
CA ASN A 118 8.34 0.77 -14.24
C ASN A 118 8.55 -0.41 -15.20
N LYS A 119 9.68 -1.11 -15.07
CA LYS A 119 9.93 -2.32 -15.86
C LYS A 119 8.90 -3.40 -15.56
N ALA A 120 8.62 -3.68 -14.29
CA ALA A 120 7.60 -4.66 -13.90
C ALA A 120 6.20 -4.25 -14.39
N CYS A 121 5.84 -2.96 -14.29
CA CYS A 121 4.57 -2.45 -14.82
C CYS A 121 4.45 -2.63 -16.33
N SER A 122 5.50 -2.31 -17.10
CA SER A 122 5.50 -2.49 -18.55
C SER A 122 5.33 -3.96 -18.93
N GLU A 123 6.10 -4.87 -18.33
CA GLU A 123 5.99 -6.31 -18.59
C GLU A 123 4.65 -6.92 -18.12
N ALA A 124 4.01 -6.33 -17.10
CA ALA A 124 2.68 -6.73 -16.66
C ALA A 124 1.53 -6.12 -17.47
N GLY A 125 1.81 -5.24 -18.45
CA GLY A 125 0.80 -4.52 -19.23
C GLY A 125 0.13 -3.37 -18.47
N PHE A 126 0.86 -2.75 -17.53
CA PHE A 126 0.42 -1.62 -16.70
C PHE A 126 1.28 -0.38 -16.93
N GLU A 127 1.60 -0.08 -18.17
CA GLU A 127 2.44 1.06 -18.53
C GLU A 127 1.97 2.39 -17.93
N GLY A 128 2.91 3.20 -17.48
CA GLY A 128 2.63 4.51 -16.91
C GLY A 128 2.07 4.50 -15.49
N ARG A 129 1.74 3.34 -14.93
CA ARG A 129 1.27 3.24 -13.56
C ARG A 129 2.41 3.41 -12.56
N THR A 130 2.14 4.15 -11.47
CA THR A 130 3.13 4.49 -10.46
C THR A 130 2.82 3.80 -9.13
N PHE A 131 3.77 3.82 -8.20
CA PHE A 131 3.56 3.27 -6.85
C PHE A 131 2.35 3.90 -6.13
N HIS A 132 2.04 5.15 -6.42
CA HIS A 132 0.90 5.83 -5.79
C HIS A 132 -0.45 5.20 -6.13
N TRP A 133 -0.55 4.55 -7.29
CA TRP A 133 -1.75 3.81 -7.70
C TRP A 133 -2.04 2.57 -6.84
N LEU A 134 -1.01 1.98 -6.22
CA LEU A 134 -1.20 0.92 -5.21
C LEU A 134 -1.96 1.45 -4.00
N ARG A 135 -1.57 2.63 -3.52
CA ARG A 135 -2.27 3.28 -2.41
C ARG A 135 -3.71 3.68 -2.79
N HIS A 136 -3.93 4.16 -4.01
CA HIS A 136 -5.28 4.41 -4.50
C HIS A 136 -6.09 3.11 -4.56
N GLY A 137 -5.49 2.02 -5.01
CA GLY A 137 -6.09 0.68 -5.02
C GLY A 137 -6.50 0.21 -3.64
N CYS A 138 -5.65 0.40 -2.62
CA CYS A 138 -6.01 0.12 -1.23
C CYS A 138 -7.29 0.85 -0.82
N GLY A 139 -7.33 2.17 -1.02
CA GLY A 139 -8.50 2.97 -0.68
C GLY A 139 -9.77 2.56 -1.42
N SER A 140 -9.65 2.26 -2.72
CA SER A 140 -10.77 1.81 -3.55
C SER A 140 -11.27 0.42 -3.13
N ALA A 141 -10.37 -0.52 -2.82
CA ALA A 141 -10.72 -1.85 -2.34
C ALA A 141 -11.45 -1.79 -0.98
N LEU A 142 -10.96 -0.97 -0.05
CA LEU A 142 -11.62 -0.76 1.25
C LEU A 142 -13.02 -0.15 1.07
N ALA A 143 -13.16 0.86 0.21
CA ALA A 143 -14.45 1.48 -0.07
C ALA A 143 -15.43 0.49 -0.71
N SER A 144 -14.98 -0.31 -1.68
CA SER A 144 -15.79 -1.36 -2.32
C SER A 144 -16.22 -2.47 -1.35
N ALA A 145 -15.43 -2.71 -0.31
CA ALA A 145 -15.79 -3.61 0.79
C ALA A 145 -16.74 -2.99 1.82
N GLY A 146 -17.23 -1.78 1.60
CA GLY A 146 -18.16 -1.08 2.49
C GLY A 146 -17.52 -0.50 3.75
N VAL A 147 -16.19 -0.35 3.79
CA VAL A 147 -15.48 0.27 4.91
C VAL A 147 -15.80 1.77 4.97
N SER A 148 -16.13 2.27 6.16
CA SER A 148 -16.47 3.68 6.33
C SER A 148 -15.31 4.61 6.01
N GLN A 149 -15.64 5.82 5.58
CA GLN A 149 -14.63 6.86 5.28
C GLN A 149 -13.68 7.11 6.47
N ALA A 150 -14.22 7.11 7.69
CA ALA A 150 -13.41 7.31 8.90
C ALA A 150 -12.40 6.17 9.12
N GLN A 151 -12.82 4.93 8.89
CA GLN A 151 -11.94 3.77 8.97
C GLN A 151 -10.87 3.77 7.86
N ILE A 152 -11.26 4.10 6.61
CA ILE A 152 -10.31 4.26 5.49
C ILE A 152 -9.26 5.34 5.85
N MET A 153 -9.69 6.45 6.44
CA MET A 153 -8.80 7.52 6.90
C MET A 153 -7.77 7.00 7.92
N GLN A 154 -8.22 6.18 8.86
CA GLN A 154 -7.34 5.59 9.88
C GLN A 154 -6.36 4.58 9.27
N VAL A 155 -6.85 3.64 8.47
CA VAL A 155 -6.01 2.60 7.83
C VAL A 155 -4.92 3.23 6.96
N MET A 156 -5.28 4.23 6.16
CA MET A 156 -4.35 4.86 5.23
C MET A 156 -3.55 6.01 5.84
N ALA A 157 -3.67 6.28 7.13
CA ALA A 157 -3.06 7.45 7.78
C ALA A 157 -3.34 8.76 7.04
N HIS A 158 -4.59 8.98 6.62
CA HIS A 158 -5.02 10.25 6.05
C HIS A 158 -5.19 11.30 7.14
N ARG A 159 -4.73 12.52 6.88
CA ARG A 159 -4.81 13.62 7.85
C ARG A 159 -6.16 14.31 7.86
N THR A 160 -6.93 14.17 6.77
CA THR A 160 -8.23 14.82 6.60
C THR A 160 -9.23 13.87 5.99
N LEU A 161 -10.50 14.03 6.34
CA LEU A 161 -11.62 13.29 5.73
C LEU A 161 -11.69 13.51 4.23
N THR A 162 -11.39 14.72 3.75
CA THR A 162 -11.36 15.06 2.32
C THR A 162 -10.43 14.13 1.52
N ALA A 163 -9.31 13.70 2.10
CA ALA A 163 -8.40 12.79 1.43
C ALA A 163 -9.01 11.38 1.23
N SER A 164 -9.89 10.95 2.13
CA SER A 164 -10.59 9.66 2.03
C SER A 164 -11.90 9.75 1.25
N ALA A 165 -12.50 10.94 1.15
CA ALA A 165 -13.76 11.16 0.45
C ALA A 165 -13.71 10.75 -1.03
N ARG A 166 -12.54 10.81 -1.64
CA ARG A 166 -12.31 10.42 -3.04
C ARG A 166 -12.63 8.96 -3.34
N TYR A 167 -12.66 8.10 -2.33
CA TYR A 167 -12.98 6.67 -2.47
C TYR A 167 -14.45 6.37 -2.21
N MET A 168 -15.22 7.34 -1.74
CA MET A 168 -16.62 7.15 -1.33
C MET A 168 -17.56 7.48 -2.49
N HIS A 169 -17.66 6.57 -3.45
CA HIS A 169 -18.64 6.65 -4.53
C HIS A 169 -19.87 5.81 -4.16
N SER A 170 -20.71 6.31 -3.23
CA SER A 170 -21.96 5.62 -2.92
C SER A 170 -23.02 5.97 -3.96
N ASN A 171 -23.47 4.98 -4.71
CA ASN A 171 -24.64 5.09 -5.56
C ASN A 171 -25.95 4.88 -4.72
N VAL A 172 -27.12 4.98 -5.34
CA VAL A 172 -28.41 4.82 -4.64
C VAL A 172 -28.60 3.37 -4.18
N GLU A 173 -28.13 2.38 -4.96
CA GLU A 173 -28.17 0.97 -4.63
C GLU A 173 -27.37 0.65 -3.36
N ASP A 174 -26.15 1.18 -3.24
CA ASP A 174 -25.31 1.00 -2.04
C ASP A 174 -26.01 1.52 -0.79
N ARG A 175 -26.68 2.69 -0.91
CA ARG A 175 -27.45 3.28 0.20
C ARG A 175 -28.65 2.44 0.59
N LYS A 176 -29.38 1.87 -0.37
CA LYS A 176 -30.50 0.96 -0.10
C LYS A 176 -30.03 -0.30 0.64
N SER A 177 -28.98 -0.95 0.16
CA SER A 177 -28.46 -2.17 0.79
C SER A 177 -27.98 -1.95 2.24
N VAL A 178 -27.42 -0.76 2.55
CA VAL A 178 -27.06 -0.39 3.91
C VAL A 178 -28.28 -0.21 4.80
N VAL A 179 -29.33 0.48 4.29
CA VAL A 179 -30.57 0.70 5.03
C VAL A 179 -31.26 -0.62 5.31
N GLU A 180 -31.39 -1.49 4.29
CA GLU A 180 -32.00 -2.81 4.45
C GLU A 180 -31.27 -3.68 5.47
N ARG A 181 -29.93 -3.69 5.46
CA ARG A 181 -29.12 -4.47 6.40
C ARG A 181 -29.26 -4.01 7.85
N VAL A 182 -29.56 -2.73 8.09
CA VAL A 182 -29.66 -2.17 9.46
C VAL A 182 -31.07 -2.30 10.01
N PHE A 183 -32.10 -2.26 9.16
CA PHE A 183 -33.50 -2.18 9.60
C PHE A 183 -34.35 -3.43 9.25
N GLN A 184 -33.71 -4.50 8.80
CA GLN A 184 -34.28 -5.86 8.79
C GLN A 184 -33.98 -6.59 10.09
#